data_bff5171339de452ea5e2f5e15d59ef52
#
_entry.id   bff5171339de452ea5e2f5e15d59ef52
#
_cell.length_a   1.000
_cell.length_b   1.000
_cell.length_c   1.000
_cell.angle_alpha   90.00
_cell.angle_beta   90.00
_cell.angle_gamma   90.00
#
_symmetry.space_group_name_H-M   'P 1'
#
loop_
_entity.id
_entity.type
_entity.pdbx_description
1 polymer ?
#
loop_
_entity_poly.entity_id
_entity_poly.type
_entity_poly.pdbx_seq_one_letter_code
_entity_poly.pdbx_strand_id
1 'polypeptide(L)'
;MVRKEMHPLDLFKFCPKCGAPAFVENCEKSKRCTACGFVYYFNVSSATVAFILNERGELLVCRRAKEPAKGTLDLAGGFVDRVETGEEGVAREVFEETGLEVVETQYLFSLPNTYLYAGFLVHTLDQFFVCRVKDYAGLRAMDDVADSFWAPLEKENPEEFGLNSVREGVKRFLKEYK
;
A
#
# COMPACT_ATOMS: atom_id res chain seq x y z
N MET A 1 -21.22 -0.61 -23.13
CA MET A 1 -21.18 0.73 -22.52
C MET A 1 -20.06 0.72 -21.51
N VAL A 2 -18.93 1.35 -21.81
CA VAL A 2 -17.86 1.58 -20.84
C VAL A 2 -18.45 2.53 -19.78
N ARG A 3 -18.58 2.07 -18.51
CA ARG A 3 -18.93 2.99 -17.41
C ARG A 3 -17.88 4.09 -17.43
N LYS A 4 -18.31 5.34 -17.62
CA LYS A 4 -17.43 6.49 -17.46
C LYS A 4 -16.98 6.45 -16.01
N GLU A 5 -15.74 6.10 -15.79
CA GLU A 5 -15.18 6.08 -14.44
C GLU A 5 -15.35 7.50 -13.86
N MET A 6 -15.80 7.56 -12.61
CA MET A 6 -16.00 8.83 -11.91
C MET A 6 -14.66 9.54 -11.80
N HIS A 7 -14.63 10.84 -12.06
CA HIS A 7 -13.40 11.63 -11.97
C HIS A 7 -12.79 11.48 -10.57
N PRO A 8 -11.49 11.18 -10.42
CA PRO A 8 -10.89 10.88 -9.12
C PRO A 8 -11.02 12.01 -8.08
N LEU A 9 -11.21 13.26 -8.54
CA LEU A 9 -11.43 14.41 -7.68
C LEU A 9 -12.91 14.85 -7.63
N ASP A 10 -13.84 13.96 -7.94
CA ASP A 10 -15.27 14.34 -8.06
C ASP A 10 -15.90 14.79 -6.74
N LEU A 11 -15.40 14.28 -5.62
CA LEU A 11 -15.80 14.71 -4.28
C LEU A 11 -15.30 16.12 -3.89
N PHE A 12 -14.28 16.63 -4.58
CA PHE A 12 -13.72 17.95 -4.31
C PHE A 12 -14.54 19.02 -5.02
N LYS A 13 -15.53 19.58 -4.33
CA LYS A 13 -16.45 20.61 -4.89
C LYS A 13 -15.91 22.03 -4.72
N PHE A 14 -15.00 22.25 -3.76
CA PHE A 14 -14.43 23.54 -3.45
C PHE A 14 -12.94 23.58 -3.76
N CYS A 15 -12.44 24.73 -4.18
CA CYS A 15 -11.01 24.94 -4.43
C CYS A 15 -10.21 24.83 -3.12
N PRO A 16 -9.19 23.93 -3.01
CA PRO A 16 -8.41 23.80 -1.78
C PRO A 16 -7.51 24.99 -1.48
N LYS A 17 -7.28 25.87 -2.48
CA LYS A 17 -6.46 27.08 -2.31
C LYS A 17 -7.27 28.29 -1.83
N CYS A 18 -8.47 28.53 -2.37
CA CYS A 18 -9.24 29.75 -2.09
C CYS A 18 -10.66 29.52 -1.55
N GLY A 19 -11.08 28.25 -1.41
CA GLY A 19 -12.41 27.89 -0.90
C GLY A 19 -13.58 28.13 -1.86
N ALA A 20 -13.36 28.67 -3.05
CA ALA A 20 -14.44 29.00 -3.99
C ALA A 20 -15.14 27.72 -4.50
N PRO A 21 -16.49 27.71 -4.64
CA PRO A 21 -17.25 26.59 -5.21
C PRO A 21 -17.16 26.59 -6.76
N ALA A 22 -15.98 26.79 -7.30
CA ALA A 22 -15.67 26.98 -8.71
C ALA A 22 -14.54 26.06 -9.17
N PHE A 23 -14.46 24.85 -8.58
CA PHE A 23 -13.41 23.88 -8.84
C PHE A 23 -13.94 22.82 -9.82
N VAL A 24 -13.70 23.06 -11.11
CA VAL A 24 -14.27 22.30 -12.23
C VAL A 24 -13.26 21.35 -12.86
N GLU A 25 -13.73 20.32 -13.57
CA GLU A 25 -12.88 19.44 -14.37
C GLU A 25 -12.04 20.25 -15.36
N ASN A 26 -10.75 19.94 -15.43
CA ASN A 26 -9.80 20.50 -16.40
C ASN A 26 -9.33 19.43 -17.39
N CYS A 27 -9.09 18.21 -16.90
CA CYS A 27 -8.89 16.99 -17.69
C CYS A 27 -9.21 15.77 -16.82
N GLU A 28 -9.10 14.56 -17.35
CA GLU A 28 -9.43 13.28 -16.68
C GLU A 28 -8.81 13.07 -15.28
N LYS A 29 -7.73 13.78 -14.96
CA LYS A 29 -7.00 13.67 -13.68
C LYS A 29 -6.75 15.00 -12.99
N SER A 30 -7.36 16.09 -13.43
CA SER A 30 -7.15 17.41 -12.81
C SER A 30 -8.41 18.24 -12.75
N LYS A 31 -8.47 19.10 -11.74
CA LYS A 31 -9.46 20.18 -11.62
C LYS A 31 -8.79 21.53 -11.57
N ARG A 32 -9.49 22.55 -12.10
CA ARG A 32 -9.05 23.94 -12.11
C ARG A 32 -10.08 24.80 -11.40
N CYS A 33 -9.60 25.74 -10.59
CA CYS A 33 -10.44 26.78 -10.03
C CYS A 33 -10.60 27.93 -11.02
N THR A 34 -11.83 28.26 -11.42
CA THR A 34 -12.10 29.37 -12.32
C THR A 34 -12.00 30.73 -11.63
N ALA A 35 -12.06 30.75 -10.27
CA ALA A 35 -11.94 32.01 -9.50
C ALA A 35 -10.47 32.43 -9.27
N CYS A 36 -9.54 31.51 -8.99
CA CYS A 36 -8.16 31.83 -8.64
C CYS A 36 -7.10 31.21 -9.57
N GLY A 37 -7.50 30.44 -10.57
CA GLY A 37 -6.62 29.80 -11.53
C GLY A 37 -5.85 28.57 -11.02
N PHE A 38 -6.00 28.20 -9.74
CA PHE A 38 -5.30 27.02 -9.16
C PHE A 38 -5.69 25.75 -9.90
N VAL A 39 -4.69 24.92 -10.24
CA VAL A 39 -4.89 23.59 -10.83
C VAL A 39 -4.33 22.54 -9.88
N TYR A 40 -5.13 21.51 -9.62
CA TYR A 40 -4.71 20.35 -8.85
C TYR A 40 -4.78 19.09 -9.71
N TYR A 41 -3.68 18.37 -9.79
CA TYR A 41 -3.60 17.07 -10.44
C TYR A 41 -3.72 15.97 -9.40
N PHE A 42 -4.62 15.03 -9.64
CA PHE A 42 -4.66 13.79 -8.88
C PHE A 42 -3.41 12.97 -9.17
N ASN A 43 -2.76 12.50 -8.12
CA ASN A 43 -1.63 11.59 -8.18
C ASN A 43 -1.94 10.37 -7.31
N VAL A 44 -1.46 9.19 -7.73
CA VAL A 44 -1.51 8.00 -6.91
C VAL A 44 -0.55 8.15 -5.72
N SER A 45 -0.93 7.63 -4.56
CA SER A 45 -0.04 7.59 -3.40
C SER A 45 0.97 6.46 -3.57
N SER A 46 2.19 6.66 -3.10
CA SER A 46 3.19 5.60 -3.03
C SER A 46 2.97 4.78 -1.76
N ALA A 47 3.03 3.46 -1.88
CA ALA A 47 3.00 2.53 -0.75
C ALA A 47 4.05 1.44 -0.96
N THR A 48 4.44 0.77 0.12
CA THR A 48 5.43 -0.32 0.11
C THR A 48 4.85 -1.59 0.70
N VAL A 49 5.38 -2.74 0.27
CA VAL A 49 5.01 -4.08 0.73
C VAL A 49 6.28 -4.92 0.84
N ALA A 50 6.50 -5.58 1.98
CA ALA A 50 7.69 -6.35 2.28
C ALA A 50 7.44 -7.86 2.20
N PHE A 51 8.19 -8.56 1.35
CA PHE A 51 8.41 -10.00 1.47
C PHE A 51 9.58 -10.25 2.41
N ILE A 52 9.35 -10.87 3.55
CA ILE A 52 10.38 -11.23 4.54
C ILE A 52 10.35 -12.75 4.70
N LEU A 53 11.46 -13.39 4.40
CA LEU A 53 11.62 -14.83 4.56
C LEU A 53 12.58 -15.13 5.73
N ASN A 54 12.22 -16.10 6.57
CA ASN A 54 13.14 -16.60 7.58
C ASN A 54 14.10 -17.65 7.01
N GLU A 55 15.02 -18.17 7.84
CA GLU A 55 16.01 -19.18 7.46
C GLU A 55 15.40 -20.53 6.99
N ARG A 56 14.12 -20.78 7.31
CA ARG A 56 13.39 -21.97 6.86
C ARG A 56 12.62 -21.74 5.55
N GLY A 57 12.72 -20.52 4.97
CA GLY A 57 11.97 -20.14 3.78
C GLY A 57 10.49 -19.89 4.05
N GLU A 58 10.10 -19.65 5.31
CA GLU A 58 8.74 -19.26 5.66
C GLU A 58 8.57 -17.74 5.49
N LEU A 59 7.42 -17.34 4.94
CA LEU A 59 7.04 -15.95 4.75
C LEU A 59 6.46 -15.35 6.04
N LEU A 60 6.88 -14.15 6.38
CA LEU A 60 6.22 -13.36 7.41
C LEU A 60 4.88 -12.86 6.87
N VAL A 61 3.80 -13.26 7.52
CA VAL A 61 2.43 -12.87 7.18
C VAL A 61 1.83 -12.10 8.35
N CYS A 62 1.12 -11.03 8.03
CA CYS A 62 0.41 -10.19 8.98
C CYS A 62 -1.10 -10.38 8.84
N ARG A 63 -1.84 -10.13 9.92
CA ARG A 63 -3.30 -10.05 9.89
C ARG A 63 -3.73 -8.61 10.15
N ARG A 64 -4.55 -8.06 9.25
CA ARG A 64 -5.00 -6.66 9.34
C ARG A 64 -5.86 -6.41 10.58
N ALA A 65 -5.52 -5.39 11.36
CA ALA A 65 -6.31 -4.92 12.51
C ALA A 65 -7.40 -3.92 12.10
N LYS A 66 -7.20 -3.19 11.00
CA LYS A 66 -8.04 -2.06 10.56
C LYS A 66 -8.64 -2.27 9.16
N GLU A 67 -9.70 -1.52 8.85
CA GLU A 67 -10.24 -1.41 7.50
C GLU A 67 -9.27 -0.62 6.57
N PRO A 68 -9.25 -0.86 5.26
CA PRO A 68 -10.05 -1.85 4.54
C PRO A 68 -9.56 -3.29 4.77
N ALA A 69 -10.46 -4.27 4.53
CA ALA A 69 -10.17 -5.69 4.58
C ALA A 69 -9.70 -6.22 5.98
N LYS A 70 -10.21 -5.63 7.06
CA LYS A 70 -9.92 -6.07 8.43
C LYS A 70 -10.07 -7.58 8.60
N GLY A 71 -9.10 -8.22 9.29
CA GLY A 71 -9.09 -9.64 9.60
C GLY A 71 -8.53 -10.55 8.50
N THR A 72 -8.30 -10.03 7.28
CA THR A 72 -7.64 -10.78 6.20
C THR A 72 -6.12 -10.78 6.38
N LEU A 73 -5.45 -11.63 5.60
CA LEU A 73 -3.99 -11.64 5.55
C LEU A 73 -3.46 -10.42 4.77
N ASP A 74 -2.26 -10.02 5.14
CA ASP A 74 -1.49 -8.95 4.53
C ASP A 74 0.01 -9.22 4.68
N LEU A 75 0.82 -8.37 4.09
CA LEU A 75 2.26 -8.29 4.31
C LEU A 75 2.58 -6.96 4.97
N ALA A 76 3.67 -6.90 5.74
CA ALA A 76 4.10 -5.66 6.37
C ALA A 76 4.39 -4.57 5.31
N GLY A 77 3.92 -3.35 5.56
CA GLY A 77 4.08 -2.22 4.66
C GLY A 77 2.97 -1.19 4.77
N GLY A 78 3.20 -0.03 4.18
CA GLY A 78 2.27 1.10 4.25
C GLY A 78 2.67 2.25 3.33
N PHE A 79 2.14 3.44 3.60
CA PHE A 79 2.42 4.61 2.78
C PHE A 79 3.87 5.10 2.94
N VAL A 80 4.46 5.49 1.80
CA VAL A 80 5.73 6.22 1.80
C VAL A 80 5.50 7.64 2.28
N ASP A 81 6.28 8.09 3.24
CA ASP A 81 6.22 9.43 3.79
C ASP A 81 6.83 10.48 2.84
N ARG A 82 6.49 11.75 3.07
CA ARG A 82 6.77 12.86 2.13
C ARG A 82 8.25 13.05 1.77
N VAL A 83 9.17 12.63 2.60
CA VAL A 83 10.62 12.87 2.44
C VAL A 83 11.47 11.61 2.60
N GLU A 84 10.89 10.44 2.35
CA GLU A 84 11.61 9.16 2.36
C GLU A 84 11.58 8.48 0.98
N THR A 85 12.52 7.58 0.73
CA THR A 85 12.54 6.68 -0.41
C THR A 85 11.63 5.48 -0.17
N GLY A 86 11.34 4.68 -1.20
CA GLY A 86 10.59 3.43 -1.02
C GLY A 86 11.32 2.45 -0.09
N GLU A 87 12.65 2.39 -0.16
CA GLU A 87 13.51 1.56 0.68
C GLU A 87 13.46 1.99 2.15
N GLU A 88 13.49 3.30 2.42
CA GLU A 88 13.36 3.84 3.77
C GLU A 88 11.94 3.59 4.32
N GLY A 89 10.91 3.82 3.48
CA GLY A 89 9.52 3.59 3.84
C GLY A 89 9.22 2.14 4.19
N VAL A 90 9.66 1.18 3.38
CA VAL A 90 9.45 -0.25 3.69
C VAL A 90 10.17 -0.67 4.96
N ALA A 91 11.38 -0.15 5.21
CA ALA A 91 12.12 -0.46 6.42
C ALA A 91 11.45 0.10 7.69
N ARG A 92 10.94 1.33 7.62
CA ARG A 92 10.17 1.97 8.71
C ARG A 92 8.90 1.20 9.01
N GLU A 93 8.07 0.92 7.99
CA GLU A 93 6.80 0.20 8.14
C GLU A 93 7.00 -1.21 8.72
N VAL A 94 7.99 -1.96 8.23
CA VAL A 94 8.34 -3.27 8.80
C VAL A 94 8.67 -3.15 10.28
N PHE A 95 9.45 -2.13 10.68
CA PHE A 95 9.80 -1.94 12.08
C PHE A 95 8.58 -1.54 12.94
N GLU A 96 7.75 -0.62 12.45
CA GLU A 96 6.56 -0.12 13.15
C GLU A 96 5.51 -1.21 13.37
N GLU A 97 5.31 -2.09 12.38
CA GLU A 97 4.29 -3.13 12.41
C GLU A 97 4.77 -4.45 13.06
N THR A 98 6.05 -4.76 12.96
CA THR A 98 6.57 -6.09 13.35
C THR A 98 7.69 -6.04 14.39
N GLY A 99 8.29 -4.88 14.64
CA GLY A 99 9.46 -4.71 15.50
C GLY A 99 10.77 -5.24 14.91
N LEU A 100 10.78 -5.72 13.65
CA LEU A 100 11.97 -6.25 13.00
C LEU A 100 12.79 -5.14 12.34
N GLU A 101 14.12 -5.17 12.54
CA GLU A 101 15.06 -4.23 11.94
C GLU A 101 15.48 -4.72 10.55
N VAL A 102 15.09 -4.00 9.49
CA VAL A 102 15.51 -4.27 8.11
C VAL A 102 16.94 -3.82 7.91
N VAL A 103 17.79 -4.69 7.36
CA VAL A 103 19.22 -4.43 7.07
C VAL A 103 19.54 -4.39 5.58
N GLU A 104 18.64 -4.90 4.75
CA GLU A 104 18.76 -4.88 3.28
C GLU A 104 17.40 -4.92 2.64
N THR A 105 17.22 -4.15 1.57
CA THR A 105 16.01 -4.13 0.75
C THR A 105 16.37 -4.34 -0.71
N GLN A 106 15.55 -5.13 -1.40
CA GLN A 106 15.65 -5.33 -2.84
C GLN A 106 14.29 -5.07 -3.48
N TYR A 107 14.18 -4.03 -4.31
CA TYR A 107 12.98 -3.79 -5.10
C TYR A 107 12.74 -4.93 -6.11
N LEU A 108 11.49 -5.36 -6.22
CA LEU A 108 11.06 -6.42 -7.13
C LEU A 108 10.22 -5.86 -8.29
N PHE A 109 9.09 -5.28 -7.97
CA PHE A 109 8.10 -4.77 -8.91
C PHE A 109 7.11 -3.84 -8.21
N SER A 110 6.22 -3.21 -8.97
CA SER A 110 5.10 -2.48 -8.43
C SER A 110 3.79 -2.91 -9.08
N LEU A 111 2.68 -2.76 -8.34
CA LEU A 111 1.32 -3.02 -8.80
C LEU A 111 0.41 -1.84 -8.41
N PRO A 112 -0.56 -1.48 -9.27
CA PRO A 112 -1.59 -0.52 -8.89
C PRO A 112 -2.57 -1.15 -7.92
N ASN A 113 -3.10 -0.33 -7.00
CA ASN A 113 -4.17 -0.74 -6.10
C ASN A 113 -5.22 0.36 -5.95
N THR A 114 -6.42 -0.03 -5.60
CA THR A 114 -7.51 0.88 -5.27
C THR A 114 -8.36 0.30 -4.15
N TYR A 115 -8.72 1.13 -3.20
CA TYR A 115 -9.63 0.75 -2.13
C TYR A 115 -10.44 1.95 -1.65
N LEU A 116 -11.63 1.67 -1.09
CA LEU A 116 -12.47 2.70 -0.51
C LEU A 116 -12.04 2.97 0.94
N TYR A 117 -11.71 4.22 1.25
CA TYR A 117 -11.42 4.66 2.59
C TYR A 117 -12.15 5.97 2.91
N ALA A 118 -12.91 6.01 4.00
CA ALA A 118 -13.71 7.16 4.42
C ALA A 118 -14.59 7.76 3.30
N GLY A 119 -15.14 6.91 2.42
CA GLY A 119 -15.96 7.35 1.28
C GLY A 119 -15.19 7.89 0.08
N PHE A 120 -13.86 7.88 0.12
CA PHE A 120 -12.97 8.28 -0.96
C PHE A 120 -12.26 7.07 -1.57
N LEU A 121 -12.19 7.01 -2.91
CA LEU A 121 -11.45 5.96 -3.60
C LEU A 121 -9.96 6.35 -3.62
N VAL A 122 -9.18 5.67 -2.79
CA VAL A 122 -7.74 5.83 -2.72
C VAL A 122 -7.09 5.00 -3.82
N HIS A 123 -6.17 5.59 -4.55
CA HIS A 123 -5.34 4.92 -5.54
C HIS A 123 -3.90 4.91 -5.06
N THR A 124 -3.25 3.74 -5.09
CA THR A 124 -1.85 3.58 -4.72
C THR A 124 -1.05 2.92 -5.83
N LEU A 125 0.25 3.14 -5.81
CA LEU A 125 1.24 2.34 -6.50
C LEU A 125 2.05 1.62 -5.42
N ASP A 126 1.73 0.34 -5.22
CA ASP A 126 2.34 -0.49 -4.20
C ASP A 126 3.65 -1.07 -4.74
N GLN A 127 4.76 -0.73 -4.09
CA GLN A 127 6.11 -1.14 -4.42
C GLN A 127 6.47 -2.34 -3.55
N PHE A 128 6.84 -3.45 -4.18
CA PHE A 128 7.16 -4.71 -3.52
C PHE A 128 8.67 -4.88 -3.38
N PHE A 129 9.10 -5.22 -2.17
CA PHE A 129 10.50 -5.45 -1.82
C PHE A 129 10.69 -6.83 -1.19
N VAL A 130 11.84 -7.47 -1.43
CA VAL A 130 12.36 -8.46 -0.50
C VAL A 130 13.18 -7.73 0.54
N CYS A 131 12.89 -7.99 1.83
CA CYS A 131 13.58 -7.38 2.95
C CYS A 131 14.28 -8.45 3.77
N ARG A 132 15.58 -8.28 4.01
CA ARG A 132 16.34 -9.06 4.97
C ARG A 132 16.38 -8.33 6.29
N VAL A 133 16.00 -9.04 7.36
CA VAL A 133 16.03 -8.50 8.71
C VAL A 133 17.27 -8.98 9.47
N LYS A 134 17.66 -8.23 10.50
CA LYS A 134 18.84 -8.50 11.31
C LYS A 134 18.71 -9.81 12.09
N ASP A 135 17.58 -10.02 12.71
CA ASP A 135 17.18 -11.22 13.42
C ASP A 135 15.65 -11.30 13.52
N TYR A 136 15.14 -12.39 14.07
CA TYR A 136 13.69 -12.64 14.17
C TYR A 136 13.16 -12.59 15.61
N ALA A 137 14.02 -12.33 16.59
CA ALA A 137 13.68 -12.42 18.01
C ALA A 137 12.72 -11.30 18.47
N GLY A 138 12.71 -10.19 17.75
CA GLY A 138 11.86 -9.02 18.04
C GLY A 138 10.44 -9.09 17.49
N LEU A 139 10.07 -10.16 16.76
CA LEU A 139 8.77 -10.25 16.08
C LEU A 139 7.61 -10.12 17.04
N ARG A 140 6.77 -9.12 16.82
CA ARG A 140 5.52 -8.87 17.54
C ARG A 140 4.58 -8.04 16.67
N ALA A 141 3.30 -8.36 16.71
CA ALA A 141 2.29 -7.56 16.02
C ALA A 141 2.12 -6.19 16.72
N MET A 142 2.20 -5.12 15.96
CA MET A 142 2.10 -3.73 16.42
C MET A 142 1.27 -2.91 15.44
N ASP A 143 0.89 -1.69 15.82
CA ASP A 143 0.15 -0.70 15.05
C ASP A 143 -1.09 -1.25 14.31
N ASP A 144 -1.06 -1.32 13.00
CA ASP A 144 -2.17 -1.74 12.14
C ASP A 144 -2.29 -3.26 11.98
N VAL A 145 -1.43 -4.02 12.66
CA VAL A 145 -1.34 -5.48 12.61
C VAL A 145 -1.93 -6.12 13.88
N ALA A 146 -2.91 -6.99 13.68
CA ALA A 146 -3.55 -7.74 14.78
C ALA A 146 -2.74 -8.97 15.20
N ASP A 147 -2.01 -9.57 14.28
CA ASP A 147 -1.20 -10.77 14.47
C ASP A 147 -0.11 -10.86 13.40
N SER A 148 1.05 -11.44 13.74
CA SER A 148 2.17 -11.68 12.81
C SER A 148 2.73 -13.06 13.04
N PHE A 149 2.87 -13.85 11.99
CA PHE A 149 3.33 -15.23 12.06
C PHE A 149 4.11 -15.66 10.82
N TRP A 150 4.92 -16.70 10.97
CA TRP A 150 5.66 -17.35 9.89
C TRP A 150 4.81 -18.44 9.25
N ALA A 151 4.67 -18.41 7.95
CA ALA A 151 3.89 -19.37 7.19
C ALA A 151 4.74 -20.01 6.08
N PRO A 152 4.66 -21.35 5.88
CA PRO A 152 5.36 -22.01 4.79
C PRO A 152 4.93 -21.42 3.44
N LEU A 153 5.88 -20.88 2.69
CA LEU A 153 5.62 -20.17 1.45
C LEU A 153 4.80 -20.98 0.43
N GLU A 154 5.05 -22.29 0.34
CA GLU A 154 4.33 -23.19 -0.57
C GLU A 154 2.87 -23.46 -0.18
N LYS A 155 2.47 -23.13 1.05
CA LYS A 155 1.10 -23.30 1.56
C LYS A 155 0.28 -22.03 1.52
N GLU A 156 0.92 -20.90 1.17
CA GLU A 156 0.22 -19.63 1.11
C GLU A 156 -0.83 -19.63 0.01
N ASN A 157 -2.05 -19.25 0.41
CA ASN A 157 -3.18 -19.07 -0.48
C ASN A 157 -3.36 -17.56 -0.76
N PRO A 158 -3.01 -17.06 -1.95
CA PRO A 158 -3.14 -15.65 -2.26
C PRO A 158 -4.55 -15.08 -2.07
N GLU A 159 -5.60 -15.91 -2.17
CA GLU A 159 -6.99 -15.47 -2.02
C GLU A 159 -7.35 -15.07 -0.57
N GLU A 160 -6.51 -15.38 0.41
CA GLU A 160 -6.69 -14.96 1.81
C GLU A 160 -6.19 -13.53 2.06
N PHE A 161 -5.40 -12.96 1.13
CA PHE A 161 -4.93 -11.58 1.20
C PHE A 161 -6.03 -10.62 0.73
N GLY A 162 -6.40 -9.69 1.61
CA GLY A 162 -7.57 -8.83 1.41
C GLY A 162 -7.38 -7.72 0.39
N LEU A 163 -6.17 -7.17 0.28
CA LEU A 163 -5.85 -6.12 -0.69
C LEU A 163 -5.47 -6.73 -2.05
N ASN A 164 -6.03 -6.18 -3.12
CA ASN A 164 -5.88 -6.75 -4.46
C ASN A 164 -4.43 -6.78 -4.94
N SER A 165 -3.68 -5.69 -4.73
CA SER A 165 -2.26 -5.62 -5.10
C SER A 165 -1.42 -6.63 -4.34
N VAL A 166 -1.65 -6.79 -3.02
CA VAL A 166 -0.93 -7.77 -2.19
C VAL A 166 -1.24 -9.19 -2.66
N ARG A 167 -2.50 -9.51 -2.92
CA ARG A 167 -2.92 -10.80 -3.50
C ARG A 167 -2.18 -11.12 -4.80
N GLU A 168 -2.18 -10.17 -5.74
CA GLU A 168 -1.49 -10.35 -7.03
C GLU A 168 0.03 -10.35 -6.86
N GLY A 169 0.56 -9.55 -5.92
CA GLY A 169 1.98 -9.56 -5.56
C GLY A 169 2.44 -10.91 -5.02
N VAL A 170 1.67 -11.49 -4.09
CA VAL A 170 1.94 -12.85 -3.55
C VAL A 170 1.88 -13.90 -4.66
N LYS A 171 0.86 -13.87 -5.54
CA LYS A 171 0.79 -14.78 -6.71
C LYS A 171 2.04 -14.68 -7.58
N ARG A 172 2.49 -13.47 -7.85
CA ARG A 172 3.67 -13.22 -8.67
C ARG A 172 4.93 -13.70 -7.97
N PHE A 173 5.10 -13.41 -6.69
CA PHE A 173 6.23 -13.83 -5.89
C PHE A 173 6.35 -15.36 -5.83
N LEU A 174 5.24 -16.07 -5.55
CA LEU A 174 5.20 -17.53 -5.54
C LEU A 174 5.59 -18.16 -6.89
N LYS A 175 5.36 -17.48 -8.00
CA LYS A 175 5.70 -17.96 -9.35
C LYS A 175 7.16 -17.71 -9.73
N GLU A 176 7.70 -16.56 -9.35
CA GLU A 176 9.01 -16.07 -9.82
C GLU A 176 10.16 -16.39 -8.86
N TYR A 177 9.86 -16.61 -7.56
CA TYR A 177 10.84 -16.74 -6.48
C TYR A 177 10.74 -18.09 -5.72
N LYS A 178 10.20 -19.11 -6.37
CA LYS A 178 10.20 -20.51 -5.88
C LYS A 178 11.54 -21.19 -6.11
#